data_bb406dc55555f2af2b0bd0cca2996853
#
_entry.id   bb406dc55555f2af2b0bd0cca2996853
#
_cell.length_a   1.000
_cell.length_b   1.000
_cell.length_c   1.000
_cell.angle_alpha   90.00
_cell.angle_beta   90.00
_cell.angle_gamma   90.00
#
_symmetry.space_group_name_H-M   'P 1'
#
loop_
_entity.id
_entity.type
_entity.pdbx_description
1 polymer ?
#
loop_
_entity_poly.entity_id
_entity_poly.type
_entity_poly.pdbx_seq_one_letter_code
_entity_poly.pdbx_strand_id
1 'polypeptide(L)'
;MSTPPSGGRGYYRTASLTGVWATAPYLHNNSVGVFIKDPSVSARLAAFADGMEKLLWPEKRQGVRSIPVTTTDSTVTISGTTRVLRIPMGTPIDIVARVDPTELAGLVGRLPLAELVLKLTPDDVIVSRLLSRNLAPDFVEDRGHTFGAELPDADKRALIEFLKTF
;
A
#
# COMPACT_ATOMS: atom_id res chain seq x y z
N MET A 1 -10.39 -30.71 -9.78
CA MET A 1 -9.36 -29.70 -9.39
C MET A 1 -9.53 -28.52 -10.31
N SER A 2 -9.88 -27.36 -9.78
CA SER A 2 -9.94 -26.14 -10.59
C SER A 2 -8.51 -25.63 -10.80
N THR A 3 -8.08 -25.54 -12.03
CA THR A 3 -6.79 -24.95 -12.38
C THR A 3 -6.94 -23.43 -12.19
N PRO A 4 -6.08 -22.78 -11.39
CA PRO A 4 -6.14 -21.32 -11.28
C PRO A 4 -5.91 -20.72 -12.68
N PRO A 5 -6.62 -19.65 -13.05
CA PRO A 5 -6.43 -19.02 -14.35
C PRO A 5 -5.00 -18.54 -14.47
N SER A 6 -4.26 -19.07 -15.43
CA SER A 6 -2.92 -18.62 -15.76
C SER A 6 -2.98 -17.20 -16.34
N GLY A 7 -2.20 -16.28 -15.77
CA GLY A 7 -2.11 -14.90 -16.25
C GLY A 7 -3.16 -13.93 -15.68
N GLY A 8 -3.93 -14.32 -14.68
CA GLY A 8 -4.83 -13.42 -13.95
C GLY A 8 -4.13 -12.63 -12.83
N ARG A 9 -4.83 -11.63 -12.31
CA ARG A 9 -4.47 -10.99 -11.03
C ARG A 9 -4.35 -12.08 -9.97
N GLY A 10 -3.28 -12.09 -9.21
CA GLY A 10 -3.05 -13.05 -8.14
C GLY A 10 -4.19 -13.02 -7.09
N TYR A 11 -4.41 -14.16 -6.44
CA TYR A 11 -5.35 -14.27 -5.34
C TYR A 11 -4.58 -14.35 -4.04
N TYR A 12 -5.06 -13.65 -3.01
CA TYR A 12 -4.52 -13.75 -1.67
C TYR A 12 -5.21 -14.89 -0.92
N ARG A 13 -4.39 -15.65 -0.20
CA ARG A 13 -4.90 -16.57 0.79
C ARG A 13 -5.42 -15.77 1.98
N THR A 14 -6.63 -16.10 2.46
CA THR A 14 -7.16 -15.56 3.71
C THR A 14 -6.18 -15.83 4.84
N ALA A 15 -5.74 -14.79 5.51
CA ALA A 15 -4.84 -14.90 6.65
C ALA A 15 -5.56 -15.52 7.85
N SER A 16 -4.79 -16.23 8.70
CA SER A 16 -5.29 -16.67 9.99
C SER A 16 -5.58 -15.47 10.90
N LEU A 17 -6.65 -15.56 11.69
CA LEU A 17 -6.93 -14.55 12.71
C LEU A 17 -6.11 -14.76 13.99
N THR A 18 -5.42 -15.90 14.14
CA THR A 18 -4.58 -16.18 15.29
C THR A 18 -3.48 -15.15 15.44
N GLY A 19 -3.47 -14.41 16.55
CA GLY A 19 -2.50 -13.36 16.81
C GLY A 19 -2.72 -12.09 15.98
N VAL A 20 -3.89 -11.89 15.41
CA VAL A 20 -4.18 -10.72 14.56
C VAL A 20 -3.89 -9.39 15.26
N TRP A 21 -4.12 -9.32 16.57
CA TRP A 21 -3.85 -8.13 17.37
C TRP A 21 -2.36 -7.76 17.44
N ALA A 22 -1.47 -8.70 17.18
CA ALA A 22 -0.02 -8.49 17.23
C ALA A 22 0.61 -8.17 15.88
N THR A 23 -0.16 -8.28 14.76
CA THR A 23 0.38 -8.27 13.40
C THR A 23 0.10 -6.99 12.61
N ALA A 24 -0.55 -5.99 13.23
CA ALA A 24 -0.72 -4.68 12.60
C ALA A 24 0.65 -4.02 12.27
N PRO A 25 0.73 -3.24 11.19
CA PRO A 25 -0.31 -2.81 10.26
C PRO A 25 -0.72 -3.89 9.25
N TYR A 26 -1.89 -3.71 8.62
CA TYR A 26 -2.53 -4.69 7.78
C TYR A 26 -2.41 -4.40 6.29
N LEU A 27 -2.98 -5.30 5.49
CA LEU A 27 -2.84 -5.47 4.08
C LEU A 27 -1.41 -5.93 3.67
N HIS A 28 -1.31 -6.39 2.43
CA HIS A 28 -0.06 -6.89 1.84
C HIS A 28 1.06 -5.84 1.75
N ASN A 29 0.70 -4.56 1.79
CA ASN A 29 1.63 -3.42 1.74
C ASN A 29 1.75 -2.67 3.09
N ASN A 30 1.17 -3.20 4.16
CA ASN A 30 1.13 -2.57 5.49
C ASN A 30 0.55 -1.13 5.48
N SER A 31 -0.37 -0.85 4.57
CA SER A 31 -0.93 0.50 4.39
C SER A 31 -2.07 0.84 5.33
N VAL A 32 -2.65 -0.17 6.02
CA VAL A 32 -3.77 0.03 6.94
C VAL A 32 -3.34 -0.20 8.37
N GLY A 33 -3.28 0.86 9.12
CA GLY A 33 -2.82 0.91 10.50
C GLY A 33 -1.53 1.69 10.68
N VAL A 34 -1.27 2.11 11.90
CA VAL A 34 -0.03 2.80 12.26
C VAL A 34 1.08 1.78 12.53
N PHE A 35 2.27 2.04 12.00
CA PHE A 35 3.45 1.28 12.36
C PHE A 35 4.10 1.87 13.61
N ILE A 36 4.11 1.09 14.70
CA ILE A 36 4.73 1.49 15.98
C ILE A 36 5.98 0.63 16.19
N LYS A 37 7.15 1.28 16.33
CA LYS A 37 8.45 0.63 16.55
C LYS A 37 8.65 0.13 17.99
N ASP A 38 7.57 -0.21 18.68
CA ASP A 38 7.58 -0.70 20.05
C ASP A 38 6.93 -2.09 20.08
N PRO A 39 7.64 -3.14 20.54
CA PRO A 39 7.11 -4.50 20.61
C PRO A 39 6.22 -4.75 21.84
N SER A 40 6.00 -3.76 22.70
CA SER A 40 5.15 -3.92 23.88
C SER A 40 3.71 -4.28 23.51
N VAL A 41 3.03 -5.01 24.38
CA VAL A 41 1.64 -5.41 24.18
C VAL A 41 0.73 -4.19 24.00
N SER A 42 0.96 -3.13 24.77
CA SER A 42 0.18 -1.89 24.67
C SER A 42 0.34 -1.22 23.30
N ALA A 43 1.55 -1.17 22.76
CA ALA A 43 1.82 -0.62 21.43
C ALA A 43 1.20 -1.49 20.32
N ARG A 44 1.28 -2.82 20.45
CA ARG A 44 0.62 -3.74 19.49
C ARG A 44 -0.89 -3.58 19.52
N LEU A 45 -1.51 -3.47 20.69
CA LEU A 45 -2.95 -3.22 20.80
C LEU A 45 -3.37 -1.85 20.25
N ALA A 46 -2.54 -0.82 20.41
CA ALA A 46 -2.80 0.49 19.80
C ALA A 46 -2.74 0.43 18.27
N ALA A 47 -1.72 -0.23 17.71
CA ALA A 47 -1.61 -0.45 16.27
C ALA A 47 -2.77 -1.29 15.71
N PHE A 48 -3.16 -2.34 16.45
CA PHE A 48 -4.32 -3.16 16.14
C PHE A 48 -5.62 -2.34 16.09
N ALA A 49 -5.88 -1.55 17.12
CA ALA A 49 -7.10 -0.74 17.20
C ALA A 49 -7.19 0.25 16.02
N ASP A 50 -6.11 0.95 15.70
CA ASP A 50 -6.03 1.86 14.55
C ASP A 50 -6.25 1.11 13.21
N GLY A 51 -5.61 -0.03 13.05
CA GLY A 51 -5.75 -0.85 11.84
C GLY A 51 -7.15 -1.41 11.65
N MET A 52 -7.75 -1.98 12.70
CA MET A 52 -9.11 -2.51 12.65
C MET A 52 -10.15 -1.41 12.42
N GLU A 53 -9.96 -0.24 13.02
CA GLU A 53 -10.83 0.90 12.74
C GLU A 53 -10.81 1.26 11.25
N LYS A 54 -9.65 1.34 10.63
CA LYS A 54 -9.51 1.63 9.20
C LYS A 54 -9.99 0.49 8.28
N LEU A 55 -9.95 -0.74 8.75
CA LEU A 55 -10.51 -1.88 8.00
C LEU A 55 -12.04 -1.85 7.98
N LEU A 56 -12.67 -1.59 9.13
CA LEU A 56 -14.14 -1.64 9.30
C LEU A 56 -14.83 -0.32 8.93
N TRP A 57 -14.10 0.80 8.92
CA TRP A 57 -14.56 2.11 8.45
C TRP A 57 -13.62 2.59 7.32
N PRO A 58 -13.83 2.15 6.07
CA PRO A 58 -12.96 2.48 4.94
C PRO A 58 -12.81 3.99 4.69
N GLU A 59 -13.78 4.80 5.09
CA GLU A 59 -13.76 6.26 4.99
C GLU A 59 -12.68 6.91 5.89
N LYS A 60 -12.15 6.18 6.87
CA LYS A 60 -11.04 6.63 7.73
C LYS A 60 -9.67 6.35 7.16
N ARG A 61 -9.60 5.68 6.02
CA ARG A 61 -8.34 5.36 5.34
C ARG A 61 -7.75 6.61 4.69
N GLN A 62 -6.46 6.54 4.41
CA GLN A 62 -5.69 7.66 3.85
C GLN A 62 -5.72 7.75 2.32
N GLY A 63 -6.17 6.68 1.64
CA GLY A 63 -6.21 6.63 0.17
C GLY A 63 -4.81 6.80 -0.43
N VAL A 64 -4.66 7.74 -1.35
CA VAL A 64 -3.38 8.02 -2.02
C VAL A 64 -2.26 8.36 -1.03
N ARG A 65 -2.56 8.95 0.12
CA ARG A 65 -1.57 9.28 1.16
C ARG A 65 -1.04 8.07 1.91
N SER A 66 -1.64 6.89 1.75
CA SER A 66 -1.13 5.63 2.30
C SER A 66 0.05 5.06 1.50
N ILE A 67 0.38 5.66 0.35
CA ILE A 67 1.45 5.18 -0.52
C ILE A 67 2.81 5.43 0.12
N PRO A 68 3.61 4.38 0.38
CA PRO A 68 4.95 4.55 0.93
C PRO A 68 5.85 5.34 -0.03
N VAL A 69 6.59 6.29 0.55
CA VAL A 69 7.59 7.07 -0.17
C VAL A 69 8.96 6.83 0.40
N THR A 70 10.01 7.04 -0.41
CA THR A 70 11.38 6.97 0.08
C THR A 70 11.66 8.02 1.14
N THR A 71 12.38 7.64 2.19
CA THR A 71 12.73 8.52 3.32
C THR A 71 14.12 9.15 3.17
N THR A 72 14.90 8.73 2.18
CA THR A 72 16.25 9.20 1.89
C THR A 72 16.50 9.25 0.39
N ASP A 73 17.39 10.14 -0.02
CA ASP A 73 17.95 10.12 -1.37
C ASP A 73 18.78 8.84 -1.57
N SER A 74 18.63 8.22 -2.71
CA SER A 74 19.43 7.06 -3.10
C SER A 74 19.85 7.11 -4.56
N THR A 75 20.83 6.29 -4.93
CA THR A 75 21.30 6.14 -6.30
C THR A 75 21.34 4.67 -6.69
N VAL A 76 20.87 4.38 -7.90
CA VAL A 76 20.92 3.04 -8.48
C VAL A 76 21.77 3.09 -9.73
N THR A 77 22.81 2.26 -9.77
CA THR A 77 23.62 2.06 -10.99
C THR A 77 22.96 0.99 -11.83
N ILE A 78 22.62 1.32 -13.07
CA ILE A 78 22.03 0.35 -13.98
C ILE A 78 23.15 -0.58 -14.46
N SER A 79 23.05 -1.87 -14.13
CA SER A 79 24.03 -2.89 -14.50
C SER A 79 24.29 -2.89 -16.02
N GLY A 80 25.56 -2.93 -16.40
CA GLY A 80 25.99 -2.87 -17.80
C GLY A 80 26.04 -1.47 -18.42
N THR A 81 25.78 -0.43 -17.62
CA THR A 81 25.87 0.96 -18.09
C THR A 81 26.63 1.85 -17.09
N THR A 82 27.09 3.01 -17.54
CA THR A 82 27.62 4.05 -16.64
C THR A 82 26.52 4.99 -16.08
N ARG A 83 25.24 4.69 -16.35
CA ARG A 83 24.13 5.53 -15.93
C ARG A 83 23.81 5.30 -14.47
N VAL A 84 23.79 6.39 -13.72
CA VAL A 84 23.33 6.45 -12.33
C VAL A 84 21.96 7.10 -12.31
N LEU A 85 20.96 6.38 -11.81
CA LEU A 85 19.63 6.92 -11.56
C LEU A 85 19.58 7.42 -10.12
N ARG A 86 19.31 8.70 -9.95
CA ARG A 86 19.04 9.28 -8.63
C ARG A 86 17.56 9.10 -8.31
N ILE A 87 17.28 8.56 -7.13
CA ILE A 87 15.94 8.40 -6.56
C ILE A 87 15.86 9.37 -5.38
N PRO A 88 15.19 10.51 -5.52
CA PRO A 88 15.07 11.48 -4.45
C PRO A 88 14.16 10.99 -3.32
N MET A 89 14.37 11.53 -2.13
CA MET A 89 13.44 11.40 -1.02
C MET A 89 12.03 11.84 -1.43
N GLY A 90 11.00 11.12 -0.95
CA GLY A 90 9.61 11.37 -1.33
C GLY A 90 9.16 10.63 -2.60
N THR A 91 10.01 9.79 -3.20
CA THR A 91 9.64 9.03 -4.40
C THR A 91 8.73 7.86 -4.05
N PRO A 92 7.51 7.75 -4.63
CA PRO A 92 6.61 6.62 -4.46
C PRO A 92 7.04 5.44 -5.36
N ILE A 93 8.04 4.67 -4.92
CA ILE A 93 8.67 3.61 -5.73
C ILE A 93 7.66 2.54 -6.16
N ASP A 94 6.75 2.15 -5.28
CA ASP A 94 5.77 1.11 -5.59
C ASP A 94 4.82 1.48 -6.73
N ILE A 95 4.51 2.76 -6.88
CA ILE A 95 3.74 3.23 -8.04
C ILE A 95 4.55 3.04 -9.32
N VAL A 96 5.79 3.50 -9.32
CA VAL A 96 6.64 3.48 -10.52
C VAL A 96 6.99 2.05 -10.94
N ALA A 97 7.25 1.17 -9.96
CA ALA A 97 7.63 -0.21 -10.21
C ALA A 97 6.52 -1.06 -10.86
N ARG A 98 5.26 -0.64 -10.74
CA ARG A 98 4.08 -1.40 -11.19
C ARG A 98 3.29 -0.74 -12.32
N VAL A 99 3.79 0.34 -12.88
CA VAL A 99 3.22 0.93 -14.09
C VAL A 99 3.56 0.07 -15.29
N ASP A 100 2.59 -0.09 -16.20
CA ASP A 100 2.82 -0.79 -17.47
C ASP A 100 4.01 -0.16 -18.21
N PRO A 101 5.05 -0.94 -18.56
CA PRO A 101 6.25 -0.42 -19.23
C PRO A 101 5.94 0.28 -20.57
N THR A 102 4.89 -0.16 -21.27
CA THR A 102 4.48 0.43 -22.56
C THR A 102 3.88 1.81 -22.36
N GLU A 103 3.09 1.96 -21.29
CA GLU A 103 2.51 3.25 -20.89
C GLU A 103 3.57 4.19 -20.30
N LEU A 104 4.51 3.64 -19.52
CA LEU A 104 5.63 4.40 -18.97
C LEU A 104 6.50 4.99 -20.07
N ALA A 105 6.79 4.23 -21.13
CA ALA A 105 7.56 4.71 -22.28
C ALA A 105 6.87 5.89 -22.98
N GLY A 106 5.55 5.88 -23.10
CA GLY A 106 4.76 6.99 -23.62
C GLY A 106 4.76 8.24 -22.73
N LEU A 107 4.86 8.06 -21.42
CA LEU A 107 4.94 9.15 -20.44
C LEU A 107 6.35 9.75 -20.38
N VAL A 108 7.37 8.90 -20.38
CA VAL A 108 8.80 9.26 -20.26
C VAL A 108 9.36 9.88 -21.54
N GLY A 109 8.81 9.50 -22.70
CA GLY A 109 9.20 10.12 -23.98
C GLY A 109 8.85 11.60 -24.12
N ARG A 110 8.10 12.15 -23.16
CA ARG A 110 7.68 13.57 -23.15
C ARG A 110 8.24 14.40 -21.99
N LEU A 111 8.81 13.75 -20.97
CA LEU A 111 9.40 14.43 -19.80
C LEU A 111 10.68 13.72 -19.39
N PRO A 112 11.76 14.43 -19.01
CA PRO A 112 12.93 13.80 -18.42
C PRO A 112 12.51 13.02 -17.16
N LEU A 113 12.89 11.75 -17.07
CA LEU A 113 12.52 10.87 -15.96
C LEU A 113 12.85 11.48 -14.58
N ALA A 114 13.92 12.26 -14.52
CA ALA A 114 14.32 13.00 -13.32
C ALA A 114 13.32 14.08 -12.89
N GLU A 115 12.67 14.77 -13.82
CA GLU A 115 11.64 15.78 -13.48
C GLU A 115 10.32 15.13 -13.07
N LEU A 116 9.99 13.97 -13.66
CA LEU A 116 8.79 13.22 -13.29
C LEU A 116 8.87 12.73 -11.84
N VAL A 117 10.04 12.27 -11.43
CA VAL A 117 10.28 11.73 -10.09
C VAL A 117 10.43 12.84 -9.04
N LEU A 118 10.96 14.00 -9.41
CA LEU A 118 11.23 15.12 -8.49
C LEU A 118 9.99 15.89 -7.99
N LYS A 119 8.82 15.66 -8.59
CA LYS A 119 7.58 16.41 -8.29
C LYS A 119 6.41 15.54 -7.85
N LEU A 120 6.62 14.24 -7.61
CA LEU A 120 5.55 13.34 -7.20
C LEU A 120 5.24 13.49 -5.72
N THR A 121 4.29 14.33 -5.39
CA THR A 121 3.61 14.26 -4.09
C THR A 121 2.42 13.30 -4.18
N PRO A 122 2.03 12.61 -3.10
CA PRO A 122 0.89 11.70 -3.10
C PRO A 122 -0.44 12.32 -3.54
N ASP A 123 -0.56 13.63 -3.44
CA ASP A 123 -1.76 14.39 -3.82
C ASP A 123 -1.69 14.96 -5.27
N ASP A 124 -0.67 14.60 -6.06
CA ASP A 124 -0.47 15.16 -7.40
C ASP A 124 -1.32 14.43 -8.45
N VAL A 125 -1.74 15.21 -9.47
CA VAL A 125 -2.40 14.68 -10.68
C VAL A 125 -1.57 13.60 -11.38
N ILE A 126 -0.24 13.66 -11.27
CA ILE A 126 0.68 12.68 -11.83
C ILE A 126 0.54 11.34 -11.11
N VAL A 127 0.46 11.34 -9.78
CA VAL A 127 0.23 10.12 -8.98
C VAL A 127 -1.09 9.47 -9.38
N SER A 128 -2.16 10.23 -9.53
CA SER A 128 -3.47 9.72 -9.97
C SER A 128 -3.40 9.11 -11.37
N ARG A 129 -2.64 9.72 -12.29
CA ARG A 129 -2.42 9.17 -13.64
C ARG A 129 -1.58 7.89 -13.64
N LEU A 130 -0.57 7.81 -12.80
CA LEU A 130 0.24 6.60 -12.63
C LEU A 130 -0.58 5.47 -12.00
N LEU A 131 -1.41 5.77 -11.01
CA LEU A 131 -2.31 4.80 -10.40
C LEU A 131 -3.33 4.25 -11.38
N SER A 132 -3.90 5.09 -12.24
CA SER A 132 -4.86 4.64 -13.27
C SER A 132 -4.24 3.69 -14.32
N ARG A 133 -2.92 3.75 -14.48
CA ARG A 133 -2.14 2.88 -15.38
C ARG A 133 -1.38 1.77 -14.64
N ASN A 134 -1.55 1.68 -13.35
CA ASN A 134 -0.89 0.65 -12.54
C ASN A 134 -1.58 -0.70 -12.79
N LEU A 135 -0.78 -1.73 -13.01
CA LEU A 135 -1.26 -3.11 -13.27
C LEU A 135 -1.95 -3.71 -12.04
N ALA A 136 -1.65 -3.21 -10.85
CA ALA A 136 -2.22 -3.69 -9.60
C ALA A 136 -2.36 -2.53 -8.58
N PRO A 137 -3.27 -1.58 -8.81
CA PRO A 137 -3.44 -0.40 -7.94
C PRO A 137 -3.77 -0.77 -6.50
N ASP A 138 -4.49 -1.88 -6.29
CA ASP A 138 -4.83 -2.38 -4.96
C ASP A 138 -3.61 -2.77 -4.11
N PHE A 139 -2.43 -2.95 -4.76
CA PHE A 139 -1.18 -3.21 -4.06
C PHE A 139 -0.43 -1.95 -3.65
N VAL A 140 -0.84 -0.81 -4.13
CA VAL A 140 -0.14 0.46 -3.89
C VAL A 140 -0.82 1.26 -2.80
N GLU A 141 -2.16 1.29 -2.82
CA GLU A 141 -2.98 2.01 -1.85
C GLU A 141 -3.56 1.07 -0.78
N ASP A 142 -4.31 1.64 0.15
CA ASP A 142 -5.09 0.95 1.18
C ASP A 142 -6.50 0.54 0.70
N ARG A 143 -6.65 0.27 -0.60
CA ARG A 143 -7.92 -0.14 -1.22
C ARG A 143 -8.25 -1.61 -0.96
N GLY A 144 -9.52 -1.95 -1.21
CA GLY A 144 -10.03 -3.31 -1.04
C GLY A 144 -10.37 -3.64 0.41
N HIS A 145 -10.64 -4.92 0.70
CA HIS A 145 -10.99 -5.42 2.03
C HIS A 145 -12.10 -4.62 2.70
N THR A 146 -13.28 -4.58 2.08
CA THR A 146 -14.47 -3.89 2.60
C THR A 146 -15.41 -4.81 3.38
N PHE A 147 -15.01 -6.06 3.62
CA PHE A 147 -15.79 -6.98 4.44
C PHE A 147 -15.98 -6.42 5.86
N GLY A 148 -17.24 -6.43 6.32
CA GLY A 148 -17.60 -5.88 7.61
C GLY A 148 -17.84 -4.37 7.62
N ALA A 149 -17.57 -3.64 6.54
CA ALA A 149 -17.85 -2.21 6.45
C ALA A 149 -19.35 -1.87 6.58
N GLU A 150 -20.22 -2.80 6.16
CA GLU A 150 -21.68 -2.65 6.25
C GLU A 150 -22.27 -3.01 7.63
N LEU A 151 -21.47 -3.53 8.55
CA LEU A 151 -21.94 -3.86 9.89
C LEU A 151 -22.34 -2.58 10.64
N PRO A 152 -23.35 -2.67 11.54
CA PRO A 152 -23.62 -1.59 12.48
C PRO A 152 -22.40 -1.25 13.34
N ASP A 153 -22.24 -0.01 13.73
CA ASP A 153 -21.07 0.44 14.50
C ASP A 153 -20.88 -0.31 15.82
N ALA A 154 -21.98 -0.71 16.47
CA ALA A 154 -21.93 -1.50 17.69
C ALA A 154 -21.29 -2.89 17.43
N ASP A 155 -21.67 -3.53 16.32
CA ASP A 155 -21.15 -4.84 15.95
C ASP A 155 -19.68 -4.77 15.50
N LYS A 156 -19.29 -3.70 14.78
CA LYS A 156 -17.88 -3.44 14.46
C LYS A 156 -17.03 -3.33 15.71
N ARG A 157 -17.50 -2.58 16.71
CA ARG A 157 -16.79 -2.43 18.00
C ARG A 157 -16.69 -3.76 18.76
N ALA A 158 -17.79 -4.52 18.81
CA ALA A 158 -17.81 -5.84 19.43
C ALA A 158 -16.84 -6.81 18.71
N LEU A 159 -16.80 -6.75 17.38
CA LEU A 159 -15.87 -7.56 16.59
C LEU A 159 -14.41 -7.21 16.89
N ILE A 160 -14.08 -5.92 17.04
CA ILE A 160 -12.72 -5.50 17.42
C ILE A 160 -12.32 -6.09 18.78
N GLU A 161 -13.20 -6.01 19.79
CA GLU A 161 -12.92 -6.59 21.10
C GLU A 161 -12.78 -8.11 21.04
N PHE A 162 -13.63 -8.79 20.27
CA PHE A 162 -13.54 -10.22 20.06
C PHE A 162 -12.22 -10.65 19.40
N LEU A 163 -11.75 -9.91 18.40
CA LEU A 163 -10.51 -10.21 17.69
C LEU A 163 -9.24 -10.07 18.55
N LYS A 164 -9.31 -9.38 19.68
CA LYS A 164 -8.20 -9.30 20.66
C LYS A 164 -7.99 -10.64 21.42
N THR A 165 -8.94 -11.55 21.34
CA THR A 165 -8.89 -12.83 22.05
C THR A 165 -8.20 -13.97 21.27
N PHE A 166 -7.79 -13.70 20.03
CA PHE A 166 -7.15 -14.70 19.16
C PHE A 166 -5.64 -14.70 19.21
#